data_6c185e9db03d91e146f9c2cb06875585
#
_entry.id   6c185e9db03d91e146f9c2cb06875585
#
_cell.length_a   1.000
_cell.length_b   1.000
_cell.length_c   1.000
_cell.angle_alpha   90.00
_cell.angle_beta   90.00
_cell.angle_gamma   90.00
#
_symmetry.space_group_name_H-M   'P 1'
#
loop_
_entity.id
_entity.type
_entity.pdbx_description
1 polymer ?
#
loop_
_entity_poly.entity_id
_entity_poly.type
_entity_poly.pdbx_seq_one_letter_code
_entity_poly.pdbx_strand_id
1 'polypeptide(L)'
;VALPVATDDGPLPARAILLGETRQTERLLGAAGAARDLGDEGFRLKAVPPHLLILGGEGRGPLYGVYELLERFGGCAWYAPRFEVVPALAVFSVPGDLDETQRPAFALRTENWGASSAEGRAFAARNKLNLRDFDAKLGGSRFRFDPVLGMCHTFNRLLPPEAWFDAHPEYFSLVDGRRLRVRTQLCLTNPDVVRLCTEKVLARIAASYPKGIRYYGVSPNDWLNACECPDCAALDRRAKSRSGSLIAFVNKIAEAVEARYPDVVIQTLAYSYTRRPPEGIAPRRNVQVCVCTIECDFAKPIPVSRARENRRVRHAFGVWAAGGCRLGVWDYASNFGCYQHLWPNYDALRGNLAFFRDQGVREVFTLTNGGGANDVWSNIRCWLLAKWMWNPGLDEGRLLARCFRDHFGPAAPDVQAYFDFIRALPRDTKRFPLTCFANVYAAGIETADLVRADALLARAAARVAGTAWEENVRLARIPVDFTRALRGAARPSLSRRPV
;
A
#
# COMPACT_ATOMS: atom_id res chain seq x y z
N VAL A 1 -25.10 16.24 -18.44
CA VAL A 1 -25.26 17.71 -18.34
C VAL A 1 -23.88 18.32 -18.07
N ALA A 2 -23.42 19.24 -18.91
CA ALA A 2 -22.24 20.04 -18.61
C ALA A 2 -22.62 21.12 -17.58
N LEU A 3 -21.89 21.20 -16.48
CA LEU A 3 -22.04 22.28 -15.53
C LEU A 3 -21.16 23.46 -15.96
N PRO A 4 -21.66 24.70 -16.00
CA PRO A 4 -20.82 25.85 -16.25
C PRO A 4 -19.82 26.02 -15.11
N VAL A 5 -18.57 26.31 -15.44
CA VAL A 5 -17.49 26.57 -14.47
C VAL A 5 -17.18 28.05 -14.50
N ALA A 6 -17.16 28.69 -13.33
CA ALA A 6 -16.82 30.08 -13.13
C ALA A 6 -15.84 30.25 -11.96
N THR A 7 -15.10 31.35 -11.99
CA THR A 7 -14.28 31.81 -10.85
C THR A 7 -15.18 32.49 -9.79
N ASP A 8 -14.66 32.73 -8.60
CA ASP A 8 -15.40 33.33 -7.49
C ASP A 8 -15.40 34.87 -7.51
N ASP A 9 -14.93 35.49 -8.60
CA ASP A 9 -14.89 36.93 -8.79
C ASP A 9 -16.28 37.54 -9.09
N GLY A 10 -17.17 36.71 -9.62
CA GLY A 10 -18.53 37.10 -10.00
C GLY A 10 -19.58 36.92 -8.88
N PRO A 11 -20.84 37.30 -9.15
CA PRO A 11 -21.95 37.05 -8.25
C PRO A 11 -22.19 35.53 -8.10
N LEU A 12 -22.57 35.15 -6.87
CA LEU A 12 -22.90 33.74 -6.59
C LEU A 12 -24.20 33.38 -7.34
N PRO A 13 -24.18 32.34 -8.19
CA PRO A 13 -25.39 31.83 -8.85
C PRO A 13 -26.44 31.36 -7.84
N ALA A 14 -27.72 31.35 -8.24
CA ALA A 14 -28.82 30.86 -7.38
C ALA A 14 -28.60 29.43 -6.82
N ARG A 15 -27.91 28.59 -7.56
CA ARG A 15 -27.44 27.25 -7.11
C ARG A 15 -26.01 27.05 -7.59
N ALA A 16 -25.13 26.63 -6.69
CA ALA A 16 -23.73 26.40 -7.02
C ALA A 16 -23.15 25.25 -6.23
N ILE A 17 -22.16 24.55 -6.84
CA ILE A 17 -21.21 23.70 -6.14
C ILE A 17 -19.92 24.51 -6.00
N LEU A 18 -19.54 24.86 -4.77
CA LEU A 18 -18.35 25.65 -4.47
C LEU A 18 -17.20 24.69 -4.13
N LEU A 19 -16.08 24.83 -4.85
CA LEU A 19 -14.92 23.95 -4.72
C LEU A 19 -13.76 24.68 -4.06
N GLY A 20 -13.29 24.18 -2.92
CA GLY A 20 -12.18 24.74 -2.19
C GLY A 20 -12.53 25.96 -1.36
N GLU A 21 -11.51 26.63 -0.85
CA GLU A 21 -11.64 27.90 -0.13
C GLU A 21 -11.74 29.03 -1.15
N THR A 22 -12.89 29.70 -1.16
CA THR A 22 -13.22 30.81 -2.07
C THR A 22 -13.83 31.96 -1.27
N ARG A 23 -13.88 33.17 -1.83
CA ARG A 23 -14.58 34.30 -1.22
C ARG A 23 -16.04 33.97 -0.92
N GLN A 24 -16.67 33.15 -1.75
CA GLN A 24 -18.07 32.77 -1.58
C GLN A 24 -18.24 31.78 -0.43
N THR A 25 -17.30 30.81 -0.27
CA THR A 25 -17.32 29.88 0.87
C THR A 25 -17.08 30.59 2.19
N GLU A 26 -16.20 31.60 2.24
CA GLU A 26 -15.99 32.45 3.41
C GLU A 26 -17.24 33.27 3.76
N ARG A 27 -17.94 33.81 2.77
CA ARG A 27 -19.21 34.54 3.01
C ARG A 27 -20.29 33.64 3.60
N LEU A 28 -20.38 32.39 3.15
CA LEU A 28 -21.42 31.45 3.59
C LEU A 28 -21.12 30.83 4.97
N LEU A 29 -19.86 30.65 5.31
CA LEU A 29 -19.44 29.91 6.52
C LEU A 29 -18.85 30.83 7.61
N GLY A 30 -18.48 32.07 7.26
CA GLY A 30 -17.63 32.91 8.09
C GLY A 30 -16.18 32.42 8.16
N ALA A 31 -15.28 33.26 8.68
CA ALA A 31 -13.84 32.93 8.78
C ALA A 31 -13.52 31.68 9.66
N ALA A 32 -14.41 31.30 10.57
CA ALA A 32 -14.29 30.15 11.42
C ALA A 32 -14.70 28.83 10.74
N GLY A 33 -15.41 28.90 9.61
CA GLY A 33 -15.90 27.74 8.86
C GLY A 33 -14.91 27.17 7.83
N ALA A 34 -13.78 27.84 7.65
CA ALA A 34 -12.74 27.44 6.71
C ALA A 34 -12.09 26.10 7.09
N ALA A 35 -11.55 25.43 6.08
CA ALA A 35 -11.00 24.07 6.15
C ALA A 35 -9.72 23.90 7.01
N ARG A 36 -9.52 24.70 8.03
CA ARG A 36 -8.27 24.85 8.82
C ARG A 36 -7.69 23.56 9.40
N ASP A 37 -8.47 22.48 9.47
CA ASP A 37 -8.07 21.26 10.16
C ASP A 37 -8.24 20.00 9.30
N LEU A 38 -8.29 20.14 7.96
CA LEU A 38 -8.49 19.01 7.06
C LEU A 38 -7.18 18.25 6.74
N GLY A 39 -6.03 18.80 7.15
CA GLY A 39 -4.73 18.28 6.73
C GLY A 39 -4.55 18.37 5.21
N ASP A 40 -3.62 17.59 4.66
CA ASP A 40 -3.25 17.71 3.24
C ASP A 40 -4.35 17.18 2.29
N GLU A 41 -5.07 16.15 2.67
CA GLU A 41 -5.97 15.44 1.74
C GLU A 41 -7.38 15.18 2.31
N GLY A 42 -7.66 15.65 3.52
CA GLY A 42 -9.03 15.62 4.06
C GLY A 42 -9.95 16.57 3.31
N PHE A 43 -11.24 16.32 3.41
CA PHE A 43 -12.28 17.17 2.81
C PHE A 43 -13.53 17.24 3.70
N ARG A 44 -14.35 18.28 3.47
CA ARG A 44 -15.67 18.43 4.05
C ARG A 44 -16.69 18.66 2.96
N LEU A 45 -17.77 17.86 2.98
CA LEU A 45 -18.95 18.07 2.17
C LEU A 45 -20.00 18.76 3.04
N LYS A 46 -20.45 19.95 2.66
CA LYS A 46 -21.41 20.71 3.43
C LYS A 46 -22.50 21.30 2.54
N ALA A 47 -23.73 20.96 2.83
CA ALA A 47 -24.88 21.65 2.23
C ALA A 47 -25.12 22.97 2.98
N VAL A 48 -25.28 24.04 2.23
CA VAL A 48 -25.78 25.34 2.66
C VAL A 48 -26.84 25.74 1.63
N PRO A 49 -28.06 25.21 1.76
CA PRO A 49 -29.05 25.36 0.71
C PRO A 49 -29.25 26.80 0.27
N PRO A 50 -29.29 27.09 -1.03
CA PRO A 50 -29.35 26.16 -2.16
C PRO A 50 -27.99 25.70 -2.72
N HIS A 51 -26.91 25.90 -1.97
CA HIS A 51 -25.54 25.61 -2.42
C HIS A 51 -24.98 24.31 -1.77
N LEU A 52 -23.97 23.73 -2.41
CA LEU A 52 -23.16 22.63 -1.87
C LEU A 52 -21.68 23.08 -1.85
N LEU A 53 -21.02 22.89 -0.72
CA LEU A 53 -19.62 23.22 -0.54
C LEU A 53 -18.79 21.93 -0.46
N ILE A 54 -17.70 21.91 -1.21
CA ILE A 54 -16.66 20.86 -1.17
C ILE A 54 -15.37 21.54 -0.77
N LEU A 55 -15.10 21.55 0.53
CA LEU A 55 -13.89 22.12 1.09
C LEU A 55 -12.82 21.05 1.17
N GLY A 56 -11.56 21.41 1.07
CA GLY A 56 -10.46 20.44 1.15
C GLY A 56 -9.18 21.05 1.68
N GLY A 57 -8.31 20.20 2.19
CA GLY A 57 -6.96 20.59 2.57
C GLY A 57 -6.12 21.00 1.35
N GLU A 58 -4.88 21.39 1.60
CA GLU A 58 -3.97 22.01 0.62
C GLU A 58 -3.59 21.12 -0.58
N GLY A 59 -3.77 19.79 -0.47
CA GLY A 59 -3.43 18.85 -1.52
C GLY A 59 -4.63 18.49 -2.39
N ARG A 60 -5.00 17.21 -2.34
CA ARG A 60 -6.10 16.64 -3.15
C ARG A 60 -7.46 16.65 -2.46
N GLY A 61 -7.59 17.27 -1.28
CA GLY A 61 -8.83 17.25 -0.52
C GLY A 61 -10.06 17.60 -1.36
N PRO A 62 -10.09 18.72 -2.12
CA PRO A 62 -11.24 19.06 -2.96
C PRO A 62 -11.53 18.03 -4.04
N LEU A 63 -10.49 17.47 -4.68
CA LEU A 63 -10.63 16.42 -5.69
C LEU A 63 -11.26 15.15 -5.10
N TYR A 64 -10.80 14.73 -3.91
CA TYR A 64 -11.36 13.58 -3.21
C TYR A 64 -12.79 13.82 -2.73
N GLY A 65 -13.12 15.05 -2.32
CA GLY A 65 -14.48 15.44 -2.01
C GLY A 65 -15.43 15.33 -3.22
N VAL A 66 -14.96 15.72 -4.42
CA VAL A 66 -15.73 15.54 -5.66
C VAL A 66 -15.96 14.04 -5.94
N TYR A 67 -14.93 13.20 -5.85
CA TYR A 67 -15.09 11.77 -6.06
C TYR A 67 -16.00 11.11 -5.02
N GLU A 68 -15.91 11.54 -3.74
CA GLU A 68 -16.84 11.08 -2.70
C GLU A 68 -18.28 11.46 -3.01
N LEU A 69 -18.50 12.69 -3.43
CA LEU A 69 -19.82 13.17 -3.83
C LEU A 69 -20.42 12.31 -4.96
N LEU A 70 -19.64 12.07 -6.01
CA LEU A 70 -20.05 11.26 -7.16
C LEU A 70 -20.28 9.80 -6.76
N GLU A 71 -19.43 9.24 -5.92
CA GLU A 71 -19.56 7.85 -5.48
C GLU A 71 -20.80 7.64 -4.60
N ARG A 72 -21.00 8.56 -3.64
CA ARG A 72 -22.03 8.39 -2.61
C ARG A 72 -23.42 8.79 -3.09
N PHE A 73 -23.53 9.91 -3.78
CA PHE A 73 -24.81 10.47 -4.21
C PHE A 73 -25.06 10.27 -5.71
N GLY A 74 -24.01 10.17 -6.50
CA GLY A 74 -24.09 9.88 -7.93
C GLY A 74 -24.14 8.38 -8.27
N GLY A 75 -23.87 7.51 -7.29
CA GLY A 75 -23.79 6.07 -7.53
C GLY A 75 -22.61 5.63 -8.39
N CYS A 76 -21.66 6.51 -8.68
CA CYS A 76 -20.46 6.18 -9.44
C CYS A 76 -19.58 5.19 -8.68
N ALA A 77 -18.87 4.32 -9.41
CA ALA A 77 -17.84 3.44 -8.85
C ALA A 77 -16.74 3.20 -9.87
N TRP A 78 -15.51 3.12 -9.39
CA TRP A 78 -14.31 2.88 -10.19
C TRP A 78 -13.59 1.65 -9.61
N TYR A 79 -13.91 0.46 -10.13
CA TYR A 79 -13.45 -0.82 -9.59
C TYR A 79 -12.08 -1.23 -10.13
N ALA A 80 -11.75 -0.81 -11.35
CA ALA A 80 -10.48 -1.07 -12.00
C ALA A 80 -10.14 0.07 -12.98
N PRO A 81 -8.90 0.14 -13.51
CA PRO A 81 -8.53 1.15 -14.51
C PRO A 81 -9.46 1.24 -15.72
N ARG A 82 -10.06 0.12 -16.11
CA ARG A 82 -10.97 0.02 -17.28
C ARG A 82 -12.36 -0.52 -16.92
N PHE A 83 -12.73 -0.49 -15.65
CA PHE A 83 -14.05 -0.88 -15.21
C PHE A 83 -14.63 0.14 -14.24
N GLU A 84 -15.59 0.88 -14.72
CA GLU A 84 -16.32 1.90 -13.96
C GLU A 84 -17.83 1.75 -14.17
N VAL A 85 -18.57 2.22 -13.19
CA VAL A 85 -20.02 2.36 -13.24
C VAL A 85 -20.37 3.82 -13.08
N VAL A 86 -21.05 4.38 -14.06
CA VAL A 86 -21.57 5.76 -14.03
C VAL A 86 -23.08 5.69 -14.34
N PRO A 87 -23.94 5.70 -13.31
CA PRO A 87 -25.38 5.59 -13.51
C PRO A 87 -25.94 6.79 -14.26
N ALA A 88 -26.92 6.55 -15.13
CA ALA A 88 -27.77 7.60 -15.71
C ALA A 88 -28.81 8.01 -14.66
N LEU A 89 -28.61 9.15 -14.03
CA LEU A 89 -29.54 9.69 -13.03
C LEU A 89 -30.44 10.73 -13.66
N ALA A 90 -31.74 10.60 -13.44
CA ALA A 90 -32.71 11.66 -13.80
C ALA A 90 -32.53 12.91 -12.92
N VAL A 91 -32.18 12.70 -11.64
CA VAL A 91 -31.95 13.76 -10.67
C VAL A 91 -30.73 13.42 -9.81
N PHE A 92 -29.84 14.37 -9.67
CA PHE A 92 -28.74 14.31 -8.70
C PHE A 92 -29.15 15.11 -7.47
N SER A 93 -29.27 14.48 -6.32
CA SER A 93 -29.69 15.12 -5.07
C SER A 93 -28.73 14.81 -3.91
N VAL A 94 -28.61 15.80 -3.04
CA VAL A 94 -27.78 15.73 -1.83
C VAL A 94 -28.65 16.17 -0.65
N PRO A 95 -28.58 15.52 0.53
CA PRO A 95 -29.33 15.96 1.73
C PRO A 95 -29.02 17.41 2.10
N GLY A 96 -30.06 18.18 2.41
CA GLY A 96 -29.94 19.59 2.76
C GLY A 96 -29.20 19.86 4.10
N ASP A 97 -29.10 18.84 4.93
CA ASP A 97 -28.40 18.83 6.22
C ASP A 97 -27.02 18.19 6.17
N LEU A 98 -26.51 17.87 4.97
CA LEU A 98 -25.17 17.26 4.82
C LEU A 98 -24.12 18.16 5.43
N ASP A 99 -23.37 17.62 6.41
CA ASP A 99 -22.18 18.25 6.98
C ASP A 99 -21.24 17.14 7.45
N GLU A 100 -20.31 16.74 6.58
CA GLU A 100 -19.45 15.60 6.82
C GLU A 100 -18.00 15.91 6.48
N THR A 101 -17.13 15.60 7.42
CA THR A 101 -15.68 15.72 7.27
C THR A 101 -15.06 14.33 7.19
N GLN A 102 -14.22 14.12 6.20
CA GLN A 102 -13.41 12.91 6.06
C GLN A 102 -11.92 13.23 6.04
N ARG A 103 -11.15 12.37 6.70
CA ARG A 103 -9.67 12.39 6.68
C ARG A 103 -9.16 10.98 6.40
N PRO A 104 -8.04 10.83 5.67
CA PRO A 104 -7.46 9.52 5.44
C PRO A 104 -6.89 8.92 6.72
N ALA A 105 -7.04 7.60 6.88
CA ALA A 105 -6.43 6.87 7.99
C ALA A 105 -4.89 6.83 7.89
N PHE A 106 -4.35 6.91 6.67
CA PHE A 106 -2.91 6.91 6.41
C PHE A 106 -2.55 8.10 5.51
N ALA A 107 -1.41 8.74 5.80
CA ALA A 107 -0.92 9.86 5.01
C ALA A 107 -0.47 9.41 3.61
N LEU A 108 0.34 8.33 3.50
CA LEU A 108 0.62 7.66 2.22
C LEU A 108 -0.23 6.40 2.10
N ARG A 109 -0.93 6.29 0.98
CA ARG A 109 -1.79 5.17 0.62
C ARG A 109 -1.47 4.76 -0.80
N THR A 110 -0.75 3.68 -0.95
CA THR A 110 -0.31 3.25 -2.28
C THR A 110 -0.25 1.74 -2.40
N GLU A 111 -0.55 1.30 -3.58
CA GLU A 111 -0.33 -0.04 -4.07
C GLU A 111 0.29 0.06 -5.48
N ASN A 112 0.84 -1.01 -6.01
CA ASN A 112 1.51 -0.95 -7.31
C ASN A 112 0.61 -1.28 -8.52
N TRP A 113 -0.70 -1.42 -8.32
CA TRP A 113 -1.67 -1.73 -9.35
C TRP A 113 -1.89 -0.56 -10.31
N GLY A 114 -1.71 -0.79 -11.59
CA GLY A 114 -2.01 0.19 -12.63
C GLY A 114 -1.19 1.49 -12.63
N ALA A 115 -0.20 1.63 -11.75
CA ALA A 115 0.53 2.88 -11.53
C ALA A 115 1.27 3.42 -12.77
N SER A 116 1.57 2.58 -13.75
CA SER A 116 2.32 2.95 -14.97
C SER A 116 1.44 3.51 -16.08
N SER A 117 0.13 3.32 -16.06
CA SER A 117 -0.79 3.79 -17.11
C SER A 117 -1.58 5.04 -16.70
N ALA A 118 -2.12 5.78 -17.67
CA ALA A 118 -2.99 6.93 -17.41
C ALA A 118 -4.30 6.50 -16.72
N GLU A 119 -4.89 5.39 -17.16
CA GLU A 119 -6.09 4.81 -16.57
C GLU A 119 -5.85 4.34 -15.15
N GLY A 120 -4.68 3.74 -14.87
CA GLY A 120 -4.29 3.32 -13.52
C GLY A 120 -4.10 4.51 -12.58
N ARG A 121 -3.50 5.61 -13.06
CA ARG A 121 -3.40 6.85 -12.27
C ARG A 121 -4.76 7.47 -12.00
N ALA A 122 -5.67 7.47 -12.99
CA ALA A 122 -7.04 7.93 -12.79
C ALA A 122 -7.80 7.06 -11.78
N PHE A 123 -7.69 5.73 -11.88
CA PHE A 123 -8.24 4.79 -10.90
C PHE A 123 -7.75 5.11 -9.48
N ALA A 124 -6.44 5.30 -9.33
CA ALA A 124 -5.84 5.61 -8.04
C ALA A 124 -6.38 6.92 -7.44
N ALA A 125 -6.45 8.00 -8.24
CA ALA A 125 -6.99 9.29 -7.79
C ALA A 125 -8.46 9.19 -7.40
N ARG A 126 -9.29 8.51 -8.20
CA ARG A 126 -10.72 8.28 -7.96
C ARG A 126 -10.99 7.47 -6.69
N ASN A 127 -10.07 6.56 -6.34
CA ASN A 127 -10.13 5.76 -5.12
C ASN A 127 -9.29 6.32 -3.97
N LYS A 128 -8.88 7.60 -4.03
CA LYS A 128 -8.18 8.33 -2.97
C LYS A 128 -6.81 7.72 -2.59
N LEU A 129 -6.18 6.99 -3.51
CA LEU A 129 -4.76 6.63 -3.39
C LEU A 129 -3.89 7.83 -3.77
N ASN A 130 -2.70 7.96 -3.19
CA ASN A 130 -1.82 9.10 -3.42
C ASN A 130 -0.40 8.69 -3.84
N LEU A 131 -0.36 7.81 -4.82
CA LEU A 131 0.87 7.26 -5.37
C LEU A 131 1.83 8.33 -5.96
N ARG A 132 3.08 7.92 -6.09
CA ARG A 132 4.32 8.66 -6.36
C ARG A 132 4.31 9.66 -7.51
N ASP A 133 3.66 9.36 -8.63
CA ASP A 133 3.83 10.07 -9.91
C ASP A 133 2.51 10.54 -10.48
N PHE A 134 1.77 11.29 -9.68
CA PHE A 134 0.56 11.88 -10.19
C PHE A 134 0.87 13.10 -11.06
N ASP A 135 0.32 13.08 -12.25
CA ASP A 135 0.15 14.25 -13.09
C ASP A 135 -0.39 15.44 -12.24
N ALA A 136 0.15 16.62 -12.47
CA ALA A 136 -0.34 17.84 -11.86
C ALA A 136 -1.85 18.04 -12.05
N LYS A 137 -2.41 17.59 -13.18
CA LYS A 137 -3.86 17.57 -13.45
C LYS A 137 -4.67 16.71 -12.48
N LEU A 138 -4.03 15.75 -11.80
CA LEU A 138 -4.62 14.93 -10.75
C LEU A 138 -4.20 15.37 -9.34
N GLY A 139 -3.70 16.60 -9.19
CA GLY A 139 -3.32 17.20 -7.92
C GLY A 139 -1.91 16.85 -7.41
N GLY A 140 -1.06 16.25 -8.25
CA GLY A 140 0.32 15.92 -7.87
C GLY A 140 0.44 14.92 -6.71
N SER A 141 1.63 14.73 -6.16
CA SER A 141 1.87 13.93 -4.94
C SER A 141 2.95 14.58 -4.07
N ARG A 142 2.72 14.60 -2.76
CA ARG A 142 3.72 15.04 -1.76
C ARG A 142 4.66 13.91 -1.31
N PHE A 143 4.29 12.65 -1.57
CA PHE A 143 5.05 11.46 -1.17
C PHE A 143 5.94 10.96 -2.29
N ARG A 144 6.82 11.84 -2.79
CA ARG A 144 7.71 11.50 -3.89
C ARG A 144 9.08 11.07 -3.36
N PHE A 145 9.45 9.85 -3.69
CA PHE A 145 10.81 9.34 -3.46
C PHE A 145 11.77 9.85 -4.53
N ASP A 146 13.04 10.02 -4.14
CA ASP A 146 14.10 10.33 -5.12
C ASP A 146 14.15 9.25 -6.21
N PRO A 147 14.05 9.60 -7.49
CA PRO A 147 13.93 8.60 -8.55
C PRO A 147 15.21 7.78 -8.78
N VAL A 148 16.37 8.27 -8.31
CA VAL A 148 17.63 7.57 -8.43
C VAL A 148 17.86 6.60 -7.27
N LEU A 149 17.64 7.04 -6.04
CA LEU A 149 17.76 6.16 -4.87
C LEU A 149 16.54 5.23 -4.76
N GLY A 150 15.34 5.72 -5.04
CA GLY A 150 14.13 4.96 -4.85
C GLY A 150 13.76 4.78 -3.38
N MET A 151 12.82 3.86 -3.13
CA MET A 151 12.27 3.62 -1.78
C MET A 151 12.91 2.44 -1.04
N CYS A 152 13.64 1.57 -1.73
CA CYS A 152 14.19 0.32 -1.15
C CYS A 152 15.46 -0.14 -1.86
N HIS A 153 16.24 -1.01 -1.18
CA HIS A 153 17.43 -1.68 -1.72
C HIS A 153 18.44 -0.71 -2.33
N THR A 154 18.83 0.30 -1.54
CA THR A 154 19.57 1.46 -2.06
C THR A 154 21.07 1.39 -1.88
N PHE A 155 21.61 0.46 -1.09
CA PHE A 155 23.02 0.43 -0.76
C PHE A 155 23.93 0.34 -1.99
N ASN A 156 23.59 -0.51 -2.99
CA ASN A 156 24.36 -0.56 -4.23
C ASN A 156 24.21 0.71 -5.09
N ARG A 157 23.15 1.50 -4.92
CA ARG A 157 23.00 2.79 -5.60
C ARG A 157 23.80 3.89 -4.90
N LEU A 158 23.96 3.78 -3.57
CA LEU A 158 24.78 4.68 -2.78
C LEU A 158 26.26 4.41 -2.99
N LEU A 159 26.67 3.14 -2.93
CA LEU A 159 28.07 2.71 -3.08
C LEU A 159 28.14 1.45 -3.95
N PRO A 160 28.23 1.60 -5.29
CA PRO A 160 28.24 0.47 -6.22
C PRO A 160 29.48 -0.41 -6.04
N PRO A 161 29.34 -1.74 -5.82
CA PRO A 161 30.51 -2.64 -5.69
C PRO A 161 31.42 -2.63 -6.92
N GLU A 162 30.86 -2.42 -8.10
CA GLU A 162 31.60 -2.38 -9.37
C GLU A 162 32.62 -1.25 -9.41
N ALA A 163 32.32 -0.14 -8.74
CA ALA A 163 33.19 1.04 -8.73
C ALA A 163 34.18 1.06 -7.56
N TRP A 164 33.86 0.35 -6.46
CA TRP A 164 34.60 0.54 -5.21
C TRP A 164 35.29 -0.71 -4.67
N PHE A 165 34.81 -1.92 -5.01
CA PHE A 165 35.24 -3.14 -4.33
C PHE A 165 36.75 -3.45 -4.53
N ASP A 166 37.27 -3.23 -5.71
CA ASP A 166 38.66 -3.61 -6.02
C ASP A 166 39.68 -2.77 -5.23
N ALA A 167 39.33 -1.49 -5.00
CA ALA A 167 40.18 -0.57 -4.22
C ALA A 167 39.86 -0.61 -2.71
N HIS A 168 38.62 -0.87 -2.34
CA HIS A 168 38.11 -0.78 -0.99
C HIS A 168 37.16 -1.94 -0.63
N PRO A 169 37.67 -3.18 -0.58
CA PRO A 169 36.83 -4.32 -0.20
C PRO A 169 36.24 -4.20 1.21
N GLU A 170 36.92 -3.45 2.11
CA GLU A 170 36.46 -3.20 3.48
C GLU A 170 35.18 -2.36 3.58
N TYR A 171 34.74 -1.72 2.50
CA TYR A 171 33.46 -0.99 2.45
C TYR A 171 32.25 -1.92 2.38
N PHE A 172 32.46 -3.17 2.02
CA PHE A 172 31.40 -4.15 1.80
C PHE A 172 31.37 -5.21 2.90
N SER A 173 30.27 -5.94 2.99
CA SER A 173 30.06 -6.90 4.08
C SER A 173 31.13 -7.98 4.14
N LEU A 174 31.62 -8.22 5.36
CA LEU A 174 32.42 -9.37 5.72
C LEU A 174 31.46 -10.49 6.13
N VAL A 175 31.52 -11.64 5.47
CA VAL A 175 30.70 -12.81 5.78
C VAL A 175 31.61 -14.03 5.72
N ASP A 176 31.57 -14.87 6.75
CA ASP A 176 32.42 -16.06 6.85
C ASP A 176 33.92 -15.77 6.56
N GLY A 177 34.43 -14.66 7.08
CA GLY A 177 35.81 -14.22 6.94
C GLY A 177 36.17 -13.65 5.55
N ARG A 178 35.22 -13.45 4.64
CA ARG A 178 35.47 -12.92 3.29
C ARG A 178 34.66 -11.67 3.00
N ARG A 179 35.27 -10.68 2.35
CA ARG A 179 34.53 -9.53 1.81
C ARG A 179 33.78 -9.92 0.54
N LEU A 180 32.52 -9.54 0.46
CA LEU A 180 31.66 -9.94 -0.65
C LEU A 180 31.56 -8.82 -1.69
N ARG A 181 31.82 -9.14 -2.98
CA ARG A 181 31.57 -8.24 -4.11
C ARG A 181 30.14 -8.37 -4.65
N VAL A 182 29.62 -9.60 -4.67
CA VAL A 182 28.31 -9.97 -5.22
C VAL A 182 27.36 -10.30 -4.08
N ARG A 183 26.10 -9.94 -4.22
CA ARG A 183 25.07 -10.13 -3.17
C ARG A 183 25.51 -9.52 -1.82
N THR A 184 26.21 -8.40 -1.87
CA THR A 184 26.80 -7.76 -0.70
C THR A 184 25.87 -6.79 -0.02
N GLN A 185 26.15 -6.48 1.23
CA GLN A 185 25.68 -5.30 1.95
C GLN A 185 26.86 -4.34 2.16
N LEU A 186 26.63 -3.18 2.77
CA LEU A 186 27.70 -2.28 3.18
C LEU A 186 28.21 -2.63 4.59
N CYS A 187 29.46 -2.27 4.88
CA CYS A 187 30.02 -2.25 6.23
C CYS A 187 29.55 -0.98 6.95
N LEU A 188 28.48 -1.07 7.73
CA LEU A 188 27.74 0.08 8.26
C LEU A 188 28.48 0.83 9.38
N THR A 189 29.53 0.26 9.94
CA THR A 189 30.39 0.90 10.95
C THR A 189 31.65 1.53 10.37
N ASN A 190 31.98 1.25 9.10
CA ASN A 190 33.12 1.86 8.43
C ASN A 190 32.92 3.38 8.26
N PRO A 191 33.82 4.24 8.77
CA PRO A 191 33.64 5.69 8.76
C PRO A 191 33.61 6.28 7.34
N ASP A 192 34.36 5.73 6.40
CA ASP A 192 34.37 6.19 5.02
C ASP A 192 33.05 5.85 4.32
N VAL A 193 32.50 4.67 4.58
CA VAL A 193 31.15 4.29 4.06
C VAL A 193 30.09 5.24 4.58
N VAL A 194 30.13 5.59 5.87
CA VAL A 194 29.22 6.59 6.46
C VAL A 194 29.37 7.93 5.75
N ARG A 195 30.61 8.44 5.60
CA ARG A 195 30.91 9.71 4.94
C ARG A 195 30.42 9.72 3.49
N LEU A 196 30.85 8.75 2.68
CA LEU A 196 30.52 8.68 1.25
C LEU A 196 29.01 8.55 1.00
N CYS A 197 28.31 7.72 1.79
CA CYS A 197 26.87 7.60 1.70
C CYS A 197 26.16 8.89 2.11
N THR A 198 26.65 9.59 3.13
CA THR A 198 26.11 10.88 3.56
C THR A 198 26.25 11.93 2.45
N GLU A 199 27.45 12.05 1.89
CA GLU A 199 27.72 12.96 0.77
C GLU A 199 26.83 12.68 -0.43
N LYS A 200 26.67 11.40 -0.79
CA LYS A 200 25.82 10.98 -1.88
C LYS A 200 24.33 11.32 -1.65
N VAL A 201 23.84 11.06 -0.44
CA VAL A 201 22.44 11.39 -0.07
C VAL A 201 22.23 12.90 -0.11
N LEU A 202 23.12 13.71 0.47
CA LEU A 202 23.05 15.17 0.44
C LEU A 202 23.10 15.73 -0.99
N ALA A 203 23.95 15.18 -1.86
CA ALA A 203 24.01 15.56 -3.27
C ALA A 203 22.68 15.22 -4.01
N ARG A 204 22.10 14.07 -3.71
CA ARG A 204 20.77 13.71 -4.27
C ARG A 204 19.67 14.63 -3.78
N ILE A 205 19.68 14.97 -2.50
CA ILE A 205 18.74 15.94 -1.93
C ILE A 205 18.88 17.29 -2.62
N ALA A 206 20.09 17.84 -2.71
CA ALA A 206 20.33 19.13 -3.35
C ALA A 206 19.79 19.19 -4.80
N ALA A 207 19.90 18.08 -5.54
CA ALA A 207 19.45 17.98 -6.93
C ALA A 207 17.93 17.82 -7.10
N SER A 208 17.22 17.27 -6.11
CA SER A 208 15.81 16.89 -6.23
C SER A 208 14.86 17.59 -5.24
N TYR A 209 15.37 18.18 -4.18
CA TYR A 209 14.58 18.94 -3.20
C TYR A 209 13.80 20.13 -3.82
N PRO A 210 14.40 20.93 -4.74
CA PRO A 210 13.66 22.00 -5.41
C PRO A 210 12.49 21.49 -6.28
N LYS A 211 12.51 20.20 -6.65
CA LYS A 211 11.45 19.53 -7.42
C LYS A 211 10.35 18.94 -6.52
N GLY A 212 10.34 19.25 -5.23
CA GLY A 212 9.36 18.76 -4.26
C GLY A 212 9.62 17.33 -3.76
N ILE A 213 10.80 16.73 -4.01
CA ILE A 213 11.15 15.43 -3.45
C ILE A 213 11.49 15.57 -1.96
N ARG A 214 10.90 14.72 -1.13
CA ARG A 214 11.09 14.75 0.34
C ARG A 214 11.50 13.40 0.94
N TYR A 215 11.44 12.32 0.17
CA TYR A 215 11.73 10.97 0.63
C TYR A 215 12.94 10.37 -0.06
N TYR A 216 13.88 9.86 0.73
CA TYR A 216 15.14 9.27 0.26
C TYR A 216 15.36 7.93 0.95
N GLY A 217 15.47 6.87 0.15
CA GLY A 217 15.75 5.53 0.67
C GLY A 217 17.22 5.37 1.08
N VAL A 218 17.45 4.88 2.29
CA VAL A 218 18.75 4.41 2.78
C VAL A 218 18.51 3.05 3.43
N SER A 219 18.60 1.99 2.63
CA SER A 219 18.16 0.67 3.07
C SER A 219 19.01 -0.46 2.52
N PRO A 220 19.09 -1.61 3.24
CA PRO A 220 19.80 -2.81 2.81
C PRO A 220 19.37 -3.29 1.43
N ASN A 221 20.30 -3.90 0.71
CA ASN A 221 20.00 -4.65 -0.51
C ASN A 221 19.17 -5.91 -0.19
N ASP A 222 18.57 -6.52 -1.21
CA ASP A 222 17.72 -7.70 -1.04
C ASP A 222 18.51 -9.00 -0.86
N TRP A 223 19.43 -8.99 0.12
CA TRP A 223 20.31 -10.11 0.47
C TRP A 223 20.44 -10.26 1.98
N LEU A 224 20.67 -11.47 2.46
CA LEU A 224 20.84 -11.77 3.89
C LEU A 224 22.26 -11.47 4.44
N ASN A 225 23.20 -11.13 3.61
CA ASN A 225 24.64 -11.07 3.87
C ASN A 225 25.05 -9.79 4.68
N ALA A 226 24.49 -9.62 5.87
CA ALA A 226 24.89 -8.54 6.78
C ALA A 226 26.38 -8.61 7.12
N CYS A 227 27.03 -7.47 7.33
CA CYS A 227 28.43 -7.42 7.71
C CYS A 227 28.69 -8.01 9.10
N GLU A 228 29.66 -8.92 9.19
CA GLU A 228 30.07 -9.62 10.41
C GLU A 228 31.45 -9.14 10.91
N CYS A 229 31.95 -7.99 10.42
CA CYS A 229 33.19 -7.42 10.95
C CYS A 229 33.06 -7.15 12.45
N PRO A 230 34.17 -7.09 13.21
CA PRO A 230 34.13 -6.95 14.67
C PRO A 230 33.25 -5.80 15.16
N ASP A 231 33.31 -4.64 14.51
CA ASP A 231 32.54 -3.45 14.93
C ASP A 231 31.04 -3.57 14.65
N CYS A 232 30.65 -4.05 13.45
CA CYS A 232 29.24 -4.31 13.14
C CYS A 232 28.67 -5.35 14.09
N ALA A 233 29.40 -6.47 14.28
CA ALA A 233 28.98 -7.54 15.16
C ALA A 233 28.89 -7.12 16.63
N ALA A 234 29.81 -6.29 17.12
CA ALA A 234 29.80 -5.75 18.48
C ALA A 234 28.58 -4.84 18.71
N LEU A 235 28.28 -3.96 17.74
CA LEU A 235 27.13 -3.06 17.81
C LEU A 235 25.80 -3.84 17.77
N ASP A 236 25.68 -4.81 16.88
CA ASP A 236 24.47 -5.65 16.76
C ASP A 236 24.24 -6.53 18.00
N ARG A 237 25.31 -7.06 18.62
CA ARG A 237 25.22 -7.78 19.88
C ARG A 237 24.72 -6.90 21.03
N ARG A 238 25.27 -5.68 21.16
CA ARG A 238 24.79 -4.71 22.19
C ARG A 238 23.32 -4.35 21.98
N ALA A 239 22.94 -4.13 20.74
CA ALA A 239 21.57 -3.82 20.35
C ALA A 239 20.65 -5.05 20.32
N LYS A 240 21.15 -6.24 20.56
CA LYS A 240 20.45 -7.53 20.48
C LYS A 240 19.69 -7.71 19.17
N SER A 241 20.11 -7.04 18.12
CA SER A 241 19.48 -7.07 16.79
C SER A 241 20.45 -6.63 15.71
N ARG A 242 20.39 -7.26 14.55
CA ARG A 242 21.11 -6.82 13.34
C ARG A 242 20.61 -5.48 12.76
N SER A 243 19.50 -4.96 13.26
CA SER A 243 19.09 -3.58 12.97
C SER A 243 19.87 -2.53 13.77
N GLY A 244 20.70 -2.94 14.74
CA GLY A 244 21.54 -2.03 15.54
C GLY A 244 22.49 -1.23 14.68
N SER A 245 23.32 -1.91 13.88
CA SER A 245 24.25 -1.27 12.94
C SER A 245 23.50 -0.47 11.87
N LEU A 246 22.34 -0.98 11.38
CA LEU A 246 21.53 -0.27 10.39
C LEU A 246 21.00 1.07 10.92
N ILE A 247 20.35 1.07 12.08
CA ILE A 247 19.75 2.30 12.63
C ILE A 247 20.83 3.30 13.03
N ALA A 248 21.95 2.83 13.61
CA ALA A 248 23.08 3.70 13.90
C ALA A 248 23.65 4.38 12.63
N PHE A 249 23.81 3.64 11.55
CA PHE A 249 24.25 4.15 10.25
C PHE A 249 23.26 5.17 9.66
N VAL A 250 21.98 4.80 9.60
CA VAL A 250 20.93 5.67 9.05
C VAL A 250 20.78 6.94 9.87
N ASN A 251 20.90 6.86 11.20
CA ASN A 251 20.84 8.01 12.08
C ASN A 251 21.95 9.04 11.79
N LYS A 252 23.19 8.60 11.50
CA LYS A 252 24.30 9.51 11.14
C LYS A 252 24.01 10.28 9.85
N ILE A 253 23.46 9.60 8.84
CA ILE A 253 23.04 10.24 7.58
C ILE A 253 21.88 11.19 7.84
N ALA A 254 20.87 10.76 8.59
CA ALA A 254 19.68 11.53 8.90
C ALA A 254 20.00 12.80 9.72
N GLU A 255 21.00 12.75 10.60
CA GLU A 255 21.51 13.90 11.36
C GLU A 255 22.09 14.97 10.44
N ALA A 256 22.95 14.58 9.50
CA ALA A 256 23.55 15.49 8.54
C ALA A 256 22.49 16.10 7.59
N VAL A 257 21.46 15.33 7.25
CA VAL A 257 20.34 15.79 6.42
C VAL A 257 19.46 16.77 7.19
N GLU A 258 19.07 16.46 8.42
CA GLU A 258 18.19 17.28 9.25
C GLU A 258 18.72 18.70 9.46
N ALA A 259 20.04 18.84 9.61
CA ALA A 259 20.70 20.14 9.78
C ALA A 259 20.49 21.10 8.61
N ARG A 260 20.21 20.59 7.39
CA ARG A 260 20.04 21.38 6.16
C ARG A 260 18.64 21.30 5.57
N TYR A 261 17.93 20.20 5.78
CA TYR A 261 16.65 19.86 5.17
C TYR A 261 15.72 19.20 6.22
N PRO A 262 15.14 19.99 7.14
CA PRO A 262 14.42 19.48 8.32
C PRO A 262 13.11 18.75 7.98
N ASP A 263 12.56 18.97 6.78
CA ASP A 263 11.34 18.33 6.27
C ASP A 263 11.60 17.08 5.41
N VAL A 264 12.89 16.72 5.22
CA VAL A 264 13.26 15.51 4.48
C VAL A 264 13.18 14.27 5.37
N VAL A 265 12.64 13.21 4.80
CA VAL A 265 12.51 11.90 5.44
C VAL A 265 13.51 10.91 4.85
N ILE A 266 14.30 10.30 5.70
CA ILE A 266 15.17 9.17 5.33
C ILE A 266 14.45 7.88 5.65
N GLN A 267 14.08 7.11 4.62
CA GLN A 267 13.41 5.83 4.80
C GLN A 267 14.40 4.68 4.83
N THR A 268 14.25 3.80 5.83
CA THR A 268 14.94 2.51 5.88
C THR A 268 13.95 1.37 6.04
N LEU A 269 14.42 0.12 5.88
CA LEU A 269 13.58 -1.08 5.94
C LEU A 269 13.85 -1.88 7.22
N ALA A 270 12.78 -2.21 7.95
CA ALA A 270 12.76 -3.28 8.93
C ALA A 270 12.32 -4.58 8.21
N TYR A 271 13.27 -5.22 7.53
CA TYR A 271 13.05 -6.30 6.58
C TYR A 271 13.96 -7.48 6.86
N SER A 272 13.43 -8.69 6.83
CA SER A 272 14.23 -9.89 7.01
C SER A 272 15.11 -9.82 8.28
N TYR A 273 16.42 -9.84 8.16
CA TYR A 273 17.35 -9.82 9.29
C TYR A 273 17.36 -8.52 10.11
N THR A 274 16.85 -7.41 9.57
CA THR A 274 16.74 -6.11 10.26
C THR A 274 15.34 -5.83 10.85
N ARG A 275 14.39 -6.76 10.73
CA ARG A 275 13.00 -6.53 11.20
C ARG A 275 12.89 -6.33 12.71
N ARG A 276 13.71 -7.06 13.49
CA ARG A 276 13.71 -6.92 14.94
C ARG A 276 14.24 -5.54 15.35
N PRO A 277 13.51 -4.75 16.15
CA PRO A 277 13.99 -3.46 16.65
C PRO A 277 15.27 -3.62 17.47
N PRO A 278 16.19 -2.65 17.42
CA PRO A 278 17.40 -2.65 18.23
C PRO A 278 17.10 -2.14 19.65
N GLU A 279 17.77 -2.70 20.65
CA GLU A 279 17.73 -2.19 22.02
C GLU A 279 18.73 -1.04 22.18
N GLY A 280 18.32 0.06 22.81
CA GLY A 280 19.20 1.20 23.13
C GLY A 280 19.55 2.12 21.95
N ILE A 281 19.00 1.89 20.77
CA ILE A 281 19.22 2.74 19.58
C ILE A 281 17.86 3.08 18.95
N ALA A 282 17.39 4.30 19.18
CA ALA A 282 16.16 4.80 18.58
C ALA A 282 16.43 5.47 17.21
N PRO A 283 15.54 5.30 16.23
CA PRO A 283 15.58 6.10 15.01
C PRO A 283 15.40 7.60 15.31
N ARG A 284 16.05 8.46 14.55
CA ARG A 284 15.84 9.91 14.63
C ARG A 284 14.45 10.28 14.11
N ARG A 285 13.93 11.46 14.49
CA ARG A 285 12.58 11.93 14.13
C ARG A 285 12.33 12.03 12.61
N ASN A 286 13.38 12.28 11.81
CA ASN A 286 13.35 12.33 10.37
C ASN A 286 13.67 10.97 9.70
N VAL A 287 13.81 9.90 10.50
CA VAL A 287 13.95 8.54 10.00
C VAL A 287 12.58 7.83 10.02
N GLN A 288 12.20 7.29 8.89
CA GLN A 288 11.06 6.40 8.76
C GLN A 288 11.51 4.95 8.69
N VAL A 289 10.99 4.14 9.58
CA VAL A 289 11.18 2.69 9.54
C VAL A 289 9.99 2.04 8.84
N CYS A 290 10.24 1.47 7.67
CA CYS A 290 9.22 0.74 6.91
C CYS A 290 9.29 -0.75 7.25
N VAL A 291 8.29 -1.24 7.99
CA VAL A 291 8.23 -2.64 8.43
C VAL A 291 7.63 -3.50 7.32
N CYS A 292 8.37 -4.53 6.89
CA CYS A 292 7.93 -5.45 5.84
C CYS A 292 7.26 -6.70 6.45
N THR A 293 6.13 -7.12 5.86
CA THR A 293 5.33 -8.26 6.33
C THR A 293 5.51 -9.53 5.50
N ILE A 294 6.54 -9.60 4.66
CA ILE A 294 6.75 -10.64 3.64
C ILE A 294 6.68 -12.09 4.15
N GLU A 295 7.11 -12.32 5.40
CA GLU A 295 7.12 -13.66 6.00
C GLU A 295 5.81 -14.02 6.70
N CYS A 296 4.82 -13.12 6.68
CA CYS A 296 3.53 -13.36 7.31
C CYS A 296 2.75 -14.48 6.62
N ASP A 297 1.89 -15.10 7.42
CA ASP A 297 0.78 -15.91 6.95
C ASP A 297 -0.44 -15.00 6.78
N PHE A 298 -0.90 -14.85 5.55
CA PHE A 298 -2.00 -13.98 5.16
C PHE A 298 -3.38 -14.65 5.23
N ALA A 299 -3.49 -15.82 5.85
CA ALA A 299 -4.77 -16.51 6.06
C ALA A 299 -5.65 -15.79 7.10
N LYS A 300 -5.03 -15.11 8.06
CA LYS A 300 -5.72 -14.36 9.13
C LYS A 300 -5.00 -13.04 9.39
N PRO A 301 -5.73 -12.02 9.88
CA PRO A 301 -5.12 -10.74 10.26
C PRO A 301 -3.98 -10.92 11.29
N ILE A 302 -2.93 -10.13 11.15
CA ILE A 302 -1.75 -10.13 12.05
C ILE A 302 -2.15 -10.10 13.54
N PRO A 303 -3.10 -9.24 13.99
CA PRO A 303 -3.42 -9.14 15.43
C PRO A 303 -4.01 -10.42 16.04
N VAL A 304 -4.72 -11.22 15.25
CA VAL A 304 -5.41 -12.44 15.75
C VAL A 304 -4.71 -13.73 15.30
N SER A 305 -3.81 -13.66 14.35
CA SER A 305 -3.10 -14.83 13.82
C SER A 305 -2.22 -15.49 14.89
N ARG A 306 -2.26 -16.83 14.94
CA ARG A 306 -1.41 -17.67 15.78
C ARG A 306 -0.13 -18.15 15.08
N ALA A 307 0.05 -17.80 13.81
CA ALA A 307 1.26 -18.11 13.06
C ALA A 307 2.49 -17.47 13.72
N ARG A 308 3.61 -18.20 13.75
CA ARG A 308 4.84 -17.77 14.42
C ARG A 308 5.33 -16.42 13.89
N GLU A 309 5.36 -16.27 12.56
CA GLU A 309 5.87 -15.06 11.93
C GLU A 309 4.95 -13.86 12.15
N ASN A 310 3.61 -14.06 12.12
CA ASN A 310 2.66 -12.98 12.45
C ASN A 310 2.84 -12.49 13.90
N ARG A 311 3.11 -13.39 14.86
CA ARG A 311 3.41 -12.98 16.23
C ARG A 311 4.70 -12.18 16.33
N ARG A 312 5.74 -12.54 15.57
CA ARG A 312 7.01 -11.81 15.52
C ARG A 312 6.83 -10.43 14.90
N VAL A 313 6.09 -10.35 13.81
CA VAL A 313 5.78 -9.08 13.14
C VAL A 313 4.94 -8.19 14.04
N ARG A 314 3.90 -8.73 14.69
CA ARG A 314 3.10 -7.98 15.67
C ARG A 314 3.95 -7.42 16.82
N HIS A 315 4.85 -8.23 17.37
CA HIS A 315 5.79 -7.78 18.40
C HIS A 315 6.72 -6.67 17.87
N ALA A 316 7.27 -6.83 16.68
CA ALA A 316 8.14 -5.83 16.08
C ALA A 316 7.42 -4.48 15.91
N PHE A 317 6.19 -4.47 15.40
CA PHE A 317 5.39 -3.23 15.30
C PHE A 317 5.21 -2.57 16.67
N GLY A 318 4.82 -3.33 17.70
CA GLY A 318 4.63 -2.78 19.05
C GLY A 318 5.90 -2.14 19.62
N VAL A 319 7.08 -2.74 19.41
CA VAL A 319 8.36 -2.20 19.88
C VAL A 319 8.79 -0.97 19.08
N TRP A 320 8.68 -0.99 17.73
CA TRP A 320 8.97 0.17 16.89
C TRP A 320 8.04 1.34 17.22
N ALA A 321 6.74 1.09 17.42
CA ALA A 321 5.77 2.11 17.80
C ALA A 321 6.07 2.73 19.17
N ALA A 322 6.39 1.92 20.17
CA ALA A 322 6.75 2.37 21.51
C ALA A 322 8.03 3.23 21.50
N GLY A 323 8.93 3.03 20.55
CA GLY A 323 10.13 3.85 20.33
C GLY A 323 9.85 5.24 19.75
N GLY A 324 8.60 5.59 19.46
CA GLY A 324 8.20 6.90 18.95
C GLY A 324 8.70 7.21 17.53
N CYS A 325 9.13 6.20 16.77
CA CYS A 325 9.63 6.41 15.42
C CYS A 325 8.49 6.59 14.40
N ARG A 326 8.78 7.27 13.29
CA ARG A 326 7.89 7.36 12.14
C ARG A 326 7.78 5.99 11.48
N LEU A 327 6.58 5.40 11.49
CA LEU A 327 6.33 4.08 10.94
C LEU A 327 5.71 4.14 9.55
N GLY A 328 6.29 3.35 8.64
CA GLY A 328 5.67 2.91 7.40
C GLY A 328 5.48 1.39 7.41
N VAL A 329 4.70 0.88 6.48
CA VAL A 329 4.56 -0.54 6.23
C VAL A 329 4.68 -0.86 4.75
N TRP A 330 5.37 -1.96 4.46
CA TRP A 330 5.35 -2.63 3.17
C TRP A 330 4.63 -3.96 3.36
N ASP A 331 3.35 -3.96 2.99
CA ASP A 331 2.48 -5.13 3.07
C ASP A 331 2.38 -5.87 1.73
N TYR A 332 1.84 -7.07 1.73
CA TYR A 332 1.78 -7.95 0.57
C TYR A 332 0.35 -8.47 0.40
N ALA A 333 -0.22 -8.27 -0.78
CA ALA A 333 -1.60 -8.64 -1.08
C ALA A 333 -1.74 -9.58 -2.29
N SER A 334 -0.64 -10.20 -2.73
CA SER A 334 -0.64 -11.15 -3.84
C SER A 334 0.30 -12.32 -3.56
N ASN A 335 0.04 -13.43 -4.24
CA ASN A 335 0.97 -14.56 -4.28
C ASN A 335 1.95 -14.38 -5.45
N PHE A 336 3.19 -14.00 -5.17
CA PHE A 336 4.24 -13.78 -6.17
C PHE A 336 4.80 -15.08 -6.77
N GLY A 337 4.59 -16.21 -6.11
CA GLY A 337 4.90 -17.51 -6.69
C GLY A 337 3.97 -17.87 -7.86
N CYS A 338 2.72 -17.38 -7.83
CA CYS A 338 1.75 -17.56 -8.89
C CYS A 338 0.53 -16.63 -8.70
N TYR A 339 0.45 -15.58 -9.47
CA TYR A 339 -0.63 -14.56 -9.36
C TYR A 339 -2.04 -15.10 -9.64
N GLN A 340 -2.18 -16.12 -10.48
CA GLN A 340 -3.47 -16.68 -10.89
C GLN A 340 -3.98 -17.80 -9.98
N HIS A 341 -3.21 -18.20 -9.00
CA HIS A 341 -3.55 -19.26 -8.09
C HIS A 341 -4.59 -18.79 -7.05
N LEU A 342 -5.49 -19.69 -6.64
CA LEU A 342 -6.46 -19.41 -5.58
C LEU A 342 -5.74 -19.09 -4.27
N TRP A 343 -5.82 -17.85 -3.84
CA TRP A 343 -5.11 -17.31 -2.68
C TRP A 343 -6.05 -16.44 -1.81
N PRO A 344 -6.83 -17.07 -0.92
CA PRO A 344 -7.92 -16.42 -0.19
C PRO A 344 -7.43 -15.66 1.04
N ASN A 345 -6.77 -14.52 0.84
CA ASN A 345 -6.23 -13.67 1.89
C ASN A 345 -7.17 -12.54 2.35
N TYR A 346 -8.43 -12.54 1.91
CA TYR A 346 -9.34 -11.40 2.07
C TYR A 346 -9.60 -11.01 3.53
N ASP A 347 -9.67 -11.98 4.45
CA ASP A 347 -9.83 -11.72 5.87
C ASP A 347 -8.67 -10.92 6.47
N ALA A 348 -7.45 -11.10 5.93
CA ALA A 348 -6.27 -10.41 6.42
C ALA A 348 -6.23 -8.93 6.01
N LEU A 349 -6.76 -8.57 4.85
CA LEU A 349 -6.57 -7.22 4.26
C LEU A 349 -7.05 -6.10 5.20
N ARG A 350 -8.34 -6.08 5.51
CA ARG A 350 -8.95 -5.07 6.37
C ARG A 350 -8.35 -5.09 7.78
N GLY A 351 -8.21 -6.30 8.34
CA GLY A 351 -7.71 -6.48 9.70
C GLY A 351 -6.27 -6.03 9.87
N ASN A 352 -5.42 -6.21 8.85
CA ASN A 352 -4.05 -5.71 8.84
C ASN A 352 -4.03 -4.19 8.75
N LEU A 353 -4.83 -3.57 7.89
CA LEU A 353 -4.89 -2.11 7.78
C LEU A 353 -5.40 -1.47 9.08
N ALA A 354 -6.42 -2.04 9.72
CA ALA A 354 -6.87 -1.58 11.03
C ALA A 354 -5.75 -1.69 12.08
N PHE A 355 -5.04 -2.81 12.11
CA PHE A 355 -3.89 -3.01 12.99
C PHE A 355 -2.78 -1.99 12.74
N PHE A 356 -2.40 -1.73 11.48
CA PHE A 356 -1.36 -0.76 11.14
C PHE A 356 -1.74 0.65 11.61
N ARG A 357 -2.99 1.08 11.39
CA ARG A 357 -3.50 2.35 11.94
C ARG A 357 -3.36 2.41 13.46
N ASP A 358 -3.76 1.36 14.16
CA ASP A 358 -3.74 1.30 15.63
C ASP A 358 -2.31 1.24 16.20
N GLN A 359 -1.32 0.82 15.39
CA GLN A 359 0.12 0.92 15.70
C GLN A 359 0.73 2.28 15.32
N GLY A 360 -0.04 3.25 14.86
CA GLY A 360 0.45 4.57 14.47
C GLY A 360 1.21 4.60 13.14
N VAL A 361 1.05 3.59 12.29
CA VAL A 361 1.60 3.60 10.93
C VAL A 361 0.98 4.76 10.15
N ARG A 362 1.82 5.58 9.54
CA ARG A 362 1.39 6.75 8.74
C ARG A 362 1.38 6.47 7.25
N GLU A 363 2.15 5.52 6.79
CA GLU A 363 2.41 5.30 5.37
C GLU A 363 2.27 3.81 5.06
N VAL A 364 1.37 3.51 4.12
CA VAL A 364 1.10 2.14 3.67
C VAL A 364 1.43 2.00 2.20
N PHE A 365 2.34 1.10 1.91
CA PHE A 365 2.55 0.53 0.59
C PHE A 365 2.16 -0.93 0.62
N THR A 366 1.21 -1.35 -0.22
CA THR A 366 0.84 -2.76 -0.37
C THR A 366 1.27 -3.26 -1.73
N LEU A 367 2.17 -4.25 -1.75
CA LEU A 367 2.63 -4.86 -2.99
C LEU A 367 1.57 -5.85 -3.50
N THR A 368 1.03 -5.56 -4.69
CA THR A 368 0.04 -6.37 -5.41
C THR A 368 0.67 -6.95 -6.68
N ASN A 369 -0.12 -7.53 -7.57
CA ASN A 369 0.38 -8.11 -8.82
C ASN A 369 0.80 -7.11 -9.91
N GLY A 370 0.92 -5.84 -9.61
CA GLY A 370 1.52 -4.83 -10.49
C GLY A 370 0.80 -4.57 -11.81
N GLY A 371 -0.44 -4.98 -11.96
CA GLY A 371 -1.23 -4.78 -13.19
C GLY A 371 -1.02 -5.85 -14.26
N GLY A 372 -0.32 -6.93 -13.94
CA GLY A 372 -0.04 -8.02 -14.90
C GLY A 372 -1.14 -9.07 -15.04
N ALA A 373 -2.07 -9.16 -14.10
CA ALA A 373 -3.11 -10.18 -14.11
C ALA A 373 -4.48 -9.52 -14.26
N ASN A 374 -5.18 -9.90 -15.30
CA ASN A 374 -6.53 -9.41 -15.60
C ASN A 374 -7.61 -10.30 -14.95
N ASP A 375 -7.38 -10.81 -13.74
CA ASP A 375 -8.45 -11.46 -13.02
C ASP A 375 -9.29 -10.45 -12.23
N VAL A 376 -10.58 -10.72 -12.16
CA VAL A 376 -11.53 -9.83 -11.48
C VAL A 376 -11.23 -9.73 -9.97
N TRP A 377 -10.66 -10.78 -9.37
CA TRP A 377 -10.35 -10.81 -7.94
C TRP A 377 -9.19 -9.90 -7.56
N SER A 378 -8.21 -9.74 -8.45
CA SER A 378 -7.13 -8.75 -8.29
C SER A 378 -7.69 -7.33 -8.33
N ASN A 379 -8.61 -7.03 -9.23
CA ASN A 379 -9.29 -5.74 -9.30
C ASN A 379 -10.07 -5.46 -8.01
N ILE A 380 -10.88 -6.40 -7.57
CA ILE A 380 -11.68 -6.28 -6.33
C ILE A 380 -10.76 -6.09 -5.12
N ARG A 381 -9.66 -6.85 -5.02
CA ARG A 381 -8.69 -6.72 -3.94
C ARG A 381 -8.05 -5.33 -3.89
N CYS A 382 -7.58 -4.83 -5.03
CA CYS A 382 -6.97 -3.49 -5.11
C CYS A 382 -7.98 -2.39 -4.79
N TRP A 383 -9.21 -2.52 -5.27
CA TRP A 383 -10.27 -1.58 -4.92
C TRP A 383 -10.61 -1.59 -3.42
N LEU A 384 -10.76 -2.77 -2.80
CA LEU A 384 -10.98 -2.90 -1.36
C LEU A 384 -9.83 -2.31 -0.55
N LEU A 385 -8.58 -2.57 -0.94
CA LEU A 385 -7.40 -1.99 -0.31
C LEU A 385 -7.44 -0.47 -0.37
N ALA A 386 -7.76 0.13 -1.51
CA ALA A 386 -7.87 1.57 -1.64
C ALA A 386 -8.94 2.15 -0.69
N LYS A 387 -10.12 1.52 -0.61
CA LYS A 387 -11.19 1.92 0.31
C LYS A 387 -10.75 1.84 1.78
N TRP A 388 -10.12 0.75 2.18
CA TRP A 388 -9.69 0.55 3.56
C TRP A 388 -8.41 1.30 3.92
N MET A 389 -7.55 1.64 2.96
CA MET A 389 -6.44 2.57 3.21
C MET A 389 -6.95 4.00 3.49
N TRP A 390 -8.09 4.38 2.88
CA TRP A 390 -8.75 5.63 3.25
C TRP A 390 -9.41 5.53 4.61
N ASN A 391 -10.23 4.50 4.83
CA ASN A 391 -10.94 4.27 6.09
C ASN A 391 -11.12 2.78 6.37
N PRO A 392 -10.30 2.16 7.26
CA PRO A 392 -10.45 0.76 7.64
C PRO A 392 -11.78 0.43 8.35
N GLY A 393 -12.53 1.46 8.78
CA GLY A 393 -13.83 1.32 9.42
C GLY A 393 -15.01 1.12 8.47
N LEU A 394 -14.81 1.20 7.15
CA LEU A 394 -15.88 0.99 6.17
C LEU A 394 -16.48 -0.42 6.28
N ASP A 395 -17.79 -0.49 6.12
CA ASP A 395 -18.53 -1.76 6.17
C ASP A 395 -18.21 -2.64 4.96
N GLU A 396 -17.57 -3.77 5.22
CA GLU A 396 -17.15 -4.72 4.20
C GLU A 396 -18.33 -5.33 3.46
N GLY A 397 -19.40 -5.67 4.19
CA GLY A 397 -20.59 -6.29 3.58
C GLY A 397 -21.25 -5.37 2.56
N ARG A 398 -21.38 -4.08 2.88
CA ARG A 398 -21.92 -3.08 1.94
C ARG A 398 -21.01 -2.87 0.73
N LEU A 399 -19.69 -2.83 0.94
CA LEU A 399 -18.73 -2.70 -0.16
C LEU A 399 -18.82 -3.90 -1.10
N LEU A 400 -18.79 -5.12 -0.57
CA LEU A 400 -18.85 -6.35 -1.36
C LEU A 400 -20.19 -6.51 -2.07
N ALA A 401 -21.31 -6.27 -1.38
CA ALA A 401 -22.65 -6.36 -1.99
C ALA A 401 -22.79 -5.42 -3.20
N ARG A 402 -22.31 -4.19 -3.08
CA ARG A 402 -22.27 -3.25 -4.20
C ARG A 402 -21.34 -3.72 -5.31
N CYS A 403 -20.13 -4.10 -4.97
CA CYS A 403 -19.12 -4.54 -5.92
C CYS A 403 -19.59 -5.77 -6.71
N PHE A 404 -20.17 -6.76 -6.04
CA PHE A 404 -20.64 -7.98 -6.70
C PHE A 404 -21.86 -7.74 -7.57
N ARG A 405 -22.80 -6.91 -7.12
CA ARG A 405 -23.94 -6.51 -7.96
C ARG A 405 -23.45 -5.86 -9.26
N ASP A 406 -22.48 -4.96 -9.16
CA ASP A 406 -22.01 -4.19 -10.30
C ASP A 406 -21.13 -5.03 -11.24
N HIS A 407 -20.34 -5.99 -10.70
CA HIS A 407 -19.51 -6.91 -11.51
C HIS A 407 -20.29 -8.07 -12.13
N PHE A 408 -21.23 -8.63 -11.40
CA PHE A 408 -21.82 -9.95 -11.73
C PHE A 408 -23.33 -9.91 -11.95
N GLY A 409 -23.99 -8.77 -11.77
CA GLY A 409 -25.42 -8.60 -12.01
C GLY A 409 -26.27 -9.68 -11.34
N PRO A 410 -27.11 -10.42 -12.11
CA PRO A 410 -27.95 -11.49 -11.56
C PRO A 410 -27.18 -12.63 -10.89
N ALA A 411 -25.90 -12.85 -11.24
CA ALA A 411 -25.06 -13.90 -10.65
C ALA A 411 -24.42 -13.48 -9.32
N ALA A 412 -24.59 -12.25 -8.86
CA ALA A 412 -23.97 -11.74 -7.63
C ALA A 412 -24.22 -12.64 -6.39
N PRO A 413 -25.40 -13.22 -6.15
CA PRO A 413 -25.61 -14.11 -5.00
C PRO A 413 -24.79 -15.42 -5.08
N ASP A 414 -24.62 -16.00 -6.26
CA ASP A 414 -23.82 -17.23 -6.42
C ASP A 414 -22.32 -16.93 -6.28
N VAL A 415 -21.87 -15.78 -6.77
CA VAL A 415 -20.48 -15.32 -6.60
C VAL A 415 -20.21 -14.95 -5.13
N GLN A 416 -21.18 -14.36 -4.42
CA GLN A 416 -21.08 -14.13 -2.98
C GLN A 416 -20.92 -15.47 -2.23
N ALA A 417 -21.73 -16.47 -2.56
CA ALA A 417 -21.63 -17.79 -1.94
C ALA A 417 -20.27 -18.46 -2.23
N TYR A 418 -19.72 -18.29 -3.43
CA TYR A 418 -18.35 -18.71 -3.76
C TYR A 418 -17.31 -17.96 -2.92
N PHE A 419 -17.41 -16.65 -2.85
CA PHE A 419 -16.48 -15.81 -2.10
C PHE A 419 -16.45 -16.16 -0.60
N ASP A 420 -17.62 -16.32 0.01
CA ASP A 420 -17.74 -16.71 1.41
C ASP A 420 -17.17 -18.12 1.65
N PHE A 421 -17.40 -19.02 0.70
CA PHE A 421 -16.83 -20.36 0.77
C PHE A 421 -15.30 -20.34 0.73
N ILE A 422 -14.69 -19.62 -0.23
CA ILE A 422 -13.20 -19.59 -0.34
C ILE A 422 -12.54 -18.86 0.83
N ARG A 423 -13.16 -17.86 1.41
CA ARG A 423 -12.67 -17.17 2.63
C ARG A 423 -12.62 -18.09 3.85
N ALA A 424 -13.53 -19.06 3.92
CA ALA A 424 -13.57 -20.03 5.01
C ALA A 424 -12.55 -21.17 4.86
N LEU A 425 -11.90 -21.31 3.70
CA LEU A 425 -10.99 -22.44 3.41
C LEU A 425 -9.70 -22.47 4.24
N PRO A 426 -9.03 -21.36 4.60
CA PRO A 426 -7.80 -21.40 5.36
C PRO A 426 -7.99 -22.03 6.74
N ARG A 427 -7.74 -23.37 6.85
CA ARG A 427 -8.03 -24.20 8.03
C ARG A 427 -6.80 -24.51 8.88
N ASP A 428 -5.67 -24.78 8.23
CA ASP A 428 -4.42 -25.14 8.88
C ASP A 428 -3.23 -24.38 8.30
N THR A 429 -2.89 -23.27 8.96
CA THR A 429 -1.77 -22.43 8.58
C THR A 429 -0.41 -22.96 9.03
N LYS A 430 -0.35 -23.96 9.95
CA LYS A 430 0.92 -24.53 10.41
C LYS A 430 1.60 -25.37 9.34
N ARG A 431 0.81 -26.21 8.66
CA ARG A 431 1.33 -27.11 7.61
C ARG A 431 1.47 -26.42 6.27
N PHE A 432 0.51 -25.56 5.91
CA PHE A 432 0.42 -24.89 4.62
C PHE A 432 0.12 -23.40 4.79
N PRO A 433 1.08 -22.59 5.27
CA PRO A 433 0.86 -21.18 5.49
C PRO A 433 0.53 -20.47 4.17
N LEU A 434 -0.39 -19.53 4.23
CA LEU A 434 -0.77 -18.67 3.10
C LEU A 434 0.23 -17.51 2.98
N THR A 435 1.47 -17.81 2.62
CA THR A 435 2.50 -16.80 2.39
C THR A 435 2.35 -16.13 1.03
N CYS A 436 3.04 -15.03 0.79
CA CYS A 436 3.08 -14.39 -0.53
C CYS A 436 3.92 -15.15 -1.58
N PHE A 437 4.47 -16.32 -1.22
CA PHE A 437 5.12 -17.30 -2.12
C PHE A 437 4.51 -18.70 -1.94
N ALA A 438 3.24 -18.75 -1.60
CA ALA A 438 2.53 -19.98 -1.33
C ALA A 438 2.43 -20.87 -2.58
N ASN A 439 2.57 -22.17 -2.39
CA ASN A 439 2.34 -23.16 -3.45
C ASN A 439 0.84 -23.50 -3.59
N VAL A 440 0.50 -24.31 -4.59
CA VAL A 440 -0.90 -24.66 -4.92
C VAL A 440 -1.64 -25.47 -3.84
N TYR A 441 -0.96 -25.92 -2.79
CA TYR A 441 -1.53 -26.64 -1.65
C TYR A 441 -1.66 -25.76 -0.40
N ALA A 442 -1.38 -24.45 -0.52
CA ALA A 442 -1.44 -23.52 0.61
C ALA A 442 -2.83 -23.46 1.24
N ALA A 443 -2.86 -23.04 2.50
CA ALA A 443 -4.07 -22.89 3.31
C ALA A 443 -4.88 -24.18 3.53
N GLY A 444 -4.32 -25.36 3.23
CA GLY A 444 -5.02 -26.63 3.39
C GLY A 444 -6.21 -26.80 2.45
N ILE A 445 -6.23 -26.11 1.31
CA ILE A 445 -7.27 -26.24 0.28
C ILE A 445 -7.15 -27.61 -0.37
N GLU A 446 -8.23 -28.40 -0.36
CA GLU A 446 -8.28 -29.75 -0.90
C GLU A 446 -8.89 -29.77 -2.31
N THR A 447 -8.77 -30.91 -3.02
CA THR A 447 -9.38 -31.06 -4.34
C THR A 447 -10.90 -30.99 -4.27
N ALA A 448 -11.53 -31.50 -3.22
CA ALA A 448 -12.95 -31.40 -2.99
C ALA A 448 -13.42 -29.94 -2.83
N ASP A 449 -12.59 -29.08 -2.21
CA ASP A 449 -12.87 -27.66 -2.08
C ASP A 449 -12.89 -26.97 -3.47
N LEU A 450 -11.95 -27.35 -4.34
CA LEU A 450 -11.90 -26.82 -5.71
C LEU A 450 -13.11 -27.27 -6.56
N VAL A 451 -13.56 -28.52 -6.38
CA VAL A 451 -14.79 -29.02 -7.05
C VAL A 451 -16.02 -28.24 -6.58
N ARG A 452 -16.14 -27.97 -5.28
CA ARG A 452 -17.24 -27.19 -4.73
C ARG A 452 -17.18 -25.72 -5.20
N ALA A 453 -16.01 -25.12 -5.22
CA ALA A 453 -15.81 -23.75 -5.75
C ALA A 453 -16.22 -23.67 -7.22
N ASP A 454 -15.82 -24.65 -8.04
CA ASP A 454 -16.21 -24.75 -9.45
C ASP A 454 -17.72 -24.88 -9.63
N ALA A 455 -18.40 -25.71 -8.83
CA ALA A 455 -19.86 -25.84 -8.89
C ALA A 455 -20.61 -24.56 -8.56
N LEU A 456 -20.09 -23.74 -7.61
CA LEU A 456 -20.67 -22.43 -7.28
C LEU A 456 -20.55 -21.46 -8.45
N LEU A 457 -19.37 -21.39 -9.08
CA LEU A 457 -19.13 -20.54 -10.24
C LEU A 457 -19.82 -21.03 -11.51
N ALA A 458 -20.05 -22.33 -11.66
CA ALA A 458 -20.86 -22.88 -12.76
C ALA A 458 -22.32 -22.41 -12.69
N ARG A 459 -22.90 -22.35 -11.48
CA ARG A 459 -24.25 -21.78 -11.29
C ARG A 459 -24.29 -20.29 -11.63
N ALA A 460 -23.27 -19.54 -11.19
CA ALA A 460 -23.13 -18.12 -11.55
C ALA A 460 -23.07 -17.94 -13.07
N ALA A 461 -22.27 -18.75 -13.77
CA ALA A 461 -22.13 -18.69 -15.23
C ALA A 461 -23.46 -18.98 -15.95
N ALA A 462 -24.22 -20.00 -15.50
CA ALA A 462 -25.53 -20.33 -16.08
C ALA A 462 -26.54 -19.18 -15.97
N ARG A 463 -26.47 -18.35 -14.90
CA ARG A 463 -27.37 -17.20 -14.71
C ARG A 463 -27.15 -16.08 -15.69
N VAL A 464 -25.91 -15.91 -16.16
CA VAL A 464 -25.50 -14.75 -16.95
C VAL A 464 -25.09 -15.10 -18.38
N ALA A 465 -25.31 -16.32 -18.80
CA ALA A 465 -25.04 -16.76 -20.16
C ALA A 465 -25.73 -15.84 -21.19
N GLY A 466 -24.94 -15.33 -22.15
CA GLY A 466 -25.41 -14.39 -23.19
C GLY A 466 -25.64 -12.96 -22.69
N THR A 467 -25.27 -12.61 -21.46
CA THR A 467 -25.41 -11.26 -20.91
C THR A 467 -24.08 -10.52 -20.83
N ALA A 468 -24.11 -9.22 -20.56
CA ALA A 468 -22.92 -8.39 -20.36
C ALA A 468 -22.05 -8.82 -19.15
N TRP A 469 -22.57 -9.60 -18.21
CA TRP A 469 -21.86 -10.06 -17.02
C TRP A 469 -21.15 -11.42 -17.21
N GLU A 470 -21.39 -12.11 -18.32
CA GLU A 470 -20.83 -13.45 -18.59
C GLU A 470 -19.29 -13.45 -18.51
N GLU A 471 -18.66 -12.46 -19.13
CA GLU A 471 -17.20 -12.34 -19.15
C GLU A 471 -16.61 -12.18 -17.74
N ASN A 472 -17.23 -11.38 -16.88
CA ASN A 472 -16.74 -11.18 -15.50
C ASN A 472 -16.85 -12.48 -14.69
N VAL A 473 -17.89 -13.29 -14.88
CA VAL A 473 -18.00 -14.59 -14.23
C VAL A 473 -16.97 -15.57 -14.79
N ARG A 474 -16.70 -15.54 -16.10
CA ARG A 474 -15.64 -16.34 -16.73
C ARG A 474 -14.27 -16.00 -16.15
N LEU A 475 -13.96 -14.72 -15.99
CA LEU A 475 -12.72 -14.25 -15.36
C LEU A 475 -12.63 -14.64 -13.88
N ALA A 476 -13.75 -14.65 -13.16
CA ALA A 476 -13.80 -15.06 -11.75
C ALA A 476 -13.46 -16.56 -11.55
N ARG A 477 -13.59 -17.40 -12.57
CA ARG A 477 -13.24 -18.82 -12.53
C ARG A 477 -11.74 -19.09 -12.60
N ILE A 478 -10.96 -18.16 -13.18
CA ILE A 478 -9.52 -18.35 -13.46
C ILE A 478 -8.75 -18.92 -12.27
N PRO A 479 -8.86 -18.41 -11.03
CA PRO A 479 -8.07 -18.95 -9.91
C PRO A 479 -8.39 -20.40 -9.57
N VAL A 480 -9.63 -20.82 -9.72
CA VAL A 480 -10.03 -22.21 -9.46
C VAL A 480 -9.52 -23.13 -10.56
N ASP A 481 -9.78 -22.78 -11.82
CA ASP A 481 -9.36 -23.58 -12.98
C ASP A 481 -7.84 -23.71 -13.06
N PHE A 482 -7.13 -22.61 -12.84
CA PHE A 482 -5.68 -22.57 -12.84
C PHE A 482 -5.08 -23.43 -11.71
N THR A 483 -5.64 -23.35 -10.49
CA THR A 483 -5.19 -24.15 -9.35
C THR A 483 -5.42 -25.64 -9.61
N ARG A 484 -6.56 -26.02 -10.21
CA ARG A 484 -6.86 -27.40 -10.61
C ARG A 484 -5.87 -27.90 -11.66
N ALA A 485 -5.59 -27.12 -12.69
CA ALA A 485 -4.65 -27.46 -13.75
C ALA A 485 -3.25 -27.69 -13.21
N LEU A 486 -2.75 -26.80 -12.35
CA LEU A 486 -1.45 -26.94 -11.70
C LEU A 486 -1.36 -28.19 -10.84
N ARG A 487 -2.40 -28.54 -10.09
CA ARG A 487 -2.41 -29.78 -9.28
C ARG A 487 -2.45 -31.03 -10.12
N GLY A 488 -3.16 -31.02 -11.24
CA GLY A 488 -3.17 -32.13 -12.21
C GLY A 488 -1.84 -32.32 -12.92
N ALA A 489 -1.10 -31.24 -13.17
CA ALA A 489 0.21 -31.26 -13.79
C ALA A 489 1.35 -31.54 -12.80
N ALA A 490 1.16 -31.27 -11.51
CA ALA A 490 2.17 -31.48 -10.48
C ALA A 490 2.28 -33.00 -10.14
N ARG A 491 3.30 -33.66 -10.67
CA ARG A 491 3.72 -34.96 -10.14
C ARG A 491 4.20 -34.80 -8.69
N PRO A 492 4.04 -35.84 -7.81
CA PRO A 492 4.32 -35.72 -6.37
C PRO A 492 5.79 -35.52 -5.97
N SER A 493 6.70 -35.24 -6.87
CA SER A 493 8.16 -35.25 -6.66
C SER A 493 8.85 -33.89 -6.76
N LEU A 494 8.28 -32.82 -6.29
CA LEU A 494 9.05 -31.59 -6.05
C LEU A 494 9.55 -31.59 -4.60
N SER A 495 10.70 -32.27 -4.43
CA SER A 495 11.55 -32.16 -3.26
C SER A 495 11.88 -30.68 -2.96
N ARG A 496 11.82 -30.34 -1.70
CA ARG A 496 12.22 -29.07 -1.11
C ARG A 496 13.60 -28.63 -1.63
N ARG A 497 13.68 -27.46 -2.22
CA ARG A 497 14.90 -26.64 -2.17
C ARG A 497 14.56 -25.38 -1.37
N PRO A 498 15.23 -25.12 -0.27
CA PRO A 498 15.15 -23.83 0.39
C PRO A 498 15.93 -22.82 -0.45
N VAL A 499 15.34 -21.63 -0.63
CA VAL A 499 16.01 -20.44 -1.14
C VAL A 499 16.67 -19.72 0.02
#